data_88d18c0e4c8f527bd16ba64cec1e793f
#
_entry.id   88d18c0e4c8f527bd16ba64cec1e793f
#
_cell.length_a   1.000
_cell.length_b   1.000
_cell.length_c   1.000
_cell.angle_alpha   90.00
_cell.angle_beta   90.00
_cell.angle_gamma   90.00
#
_symmetry.space_group_name_H-M   'P 1'
#
loop_
_entity.id
_entity.type
_entity.pdbx_description
1 polymer ?
#
loop_
_entity_poly.entity_id
_entity_poly.type
_entity_poly.pdbx_seq_one_letter_code
_entity_poly.pdbx_strand_id
1 'polypeptide(L)'
;FCLSRGLGDVYKRQEYGVGIFEAFPTKSALKKALKKGYIKVDGVIASTATLISGGEQISLDIPLETTTKRSFALPLNVLFEDDYLAVIHKPAGIEVSGNKFKTLANALPRNLEPSSLYDATIPQPVHRLDYATTGIVLVGKTASSIRALNKLFEEKKIDKTYYAITIGTMKRNGRIETAIDGKPAQSDYEVMKSVPSDRFGFLNLVNLHPKTGKRHQLRKHLFSIGHPILGDKDYALDGLILKGKGLYLHAYSLEFEHPFTKNPLHITDGLPEKFGKIFHGKGV
;
A
#
# COMPACT_ATOMS: atom_id res chain seq x y z
N PHE A 1 6.17 35.67 2.63
CA PHE A 1 7.62 35.44 2.80
C PHE A 1 8.37 36.08 1.65
N CYS A 2 9.24 37.06 1.97
CA CYS A 2 10.14 37.67 1.01
C CYS A 2 11.47 36.92 1.08
N LEU A 3 11.86 36.21 0.03
CA LEU A 3 13.13 35.50 -0.06
C LEU A 3 14.01 36.23 -1.06
N SER A 4 14.94 37.03 -0.53
CA SER A 4 16.06 37.62 -1.29
C SER A 4 17.19 36.60 -1.35
N ARG A 5 17.52 36.05 -2.51
CA ARG A 5 18.83 35.46 -2.80
C ARG A 5 19.40 36.11 -4.06
N GLY A 6 20.68 36.35 -4.01
CA GLY A 6 21.50 37.18 -4.88
C GLY A 6 21.33 36.98 -6.37
N LEU A 7 21.64 38.05 -7.05
CA LEU A 7 21.71 38.30 -8.48
C LEU A 7 22.36 37.15 -9.28
N GLY A 8 21.64 36.65 -10.25
CA GLY A 8 22.28 35.99 -11.40
C GLY A 8 21.56 34.85 -12.11
N ASP A 9 20.71 34.08 -11.45
CA ASP A 9 20.14 32.89 -12.07
C ASP A 9 18.61 32.92 -12.16
N VAL A 10 18.11 32.87 -13.38
CA VAL A 10 16.66 32.74 -13.67
C VAL A 10 16.28 31.27 -13.57
N TYR A 11 15.52 30.91 -12.54
CA TYR A 11 15.08 29.54 -12.33
C TYR A 11 13.63 29.34 -12.74
N LYS A 12 13.34 28.20 -13.38
CA LYS A 12 11.96 27.76 -13.53
C LYS A 12 11.40 27.45 -12.13
N ARG A 13 10.24 27.99 -11.78
CA ARG A 13 9.65 27.89 -10.44
C ARG A 13 9.53 26.45 -9.91
N GLN A 14 9.27 25.47 -10.76
CA GLN A 14 9.21 24.07 -10.37
C GLN A 14 10.55 23.50 -9.86
N GLU A 15 11.66 24.16 -10.12
CA GLU A 15 12.99 23.82 -9.64
C GLU A 15 13.33 24.61 -8.37
N TYR A 16 12.92 25.86 -8.29
CA TYR A 16 13.13 26.73 -7.14
C TYR A 16 12.26 26.36 -5.92
N GLY A 17 10.98 26.05 -6.14
CA GLY A 17 10.00 25.84 -5.05
C GLY A 17 10.04 24.47 -4.39
N VAL A 18 10.84 23.51 -4.90
CA VAL A 18 10.92 22.17 -4.31
C VAL A 18 11.69 22.21 -3.00
N GLY A 19 11.00 21.82 -1.90
CA GLY A 19 11.58 21.80 -0.55
C GLY A 19 11.55 23.16 0.19
N ILE A 20 11.10 24.25 -0.46
CA ILE A 20 10.92 25.56 0.19
C ILE A 20 9.58 25.63 0.90
N PHE A 21 8.53 25.03 0.31
CA PHE A 21 7.21 25.03 0.90
C PHE A 21 6.92 23.68 1.56
N GLU A 22 6.76 23.66 2.87
CA GLU A 22 6.37 22.44 3.60
C GLU A 22 5.08 21.82 3.07
N ALA A 23 4.14 22.67 2.61
CA ALA A 23 2.89 22.20 2.00
C ALA A 23 3.09 21.43 0.68
N PHE A 24 4.23 21.61 -0.02
CA PHE A 24 4.53 20.98 -1.32
C PHE A 24 5.97 20.44 -1.35
N PRO A 25 6.28 19.39 -0.58
CA PRO A 25 7.65 18.91 -0.40
C PRO A 25 8.25 18.21 -1.63
N THR A 26 7.44 17.90 -2.64
CA THR A 26 7.90 17.21 -3.85
C THR A 26 7.62 18.00 -5.12
N LYS A 27 8.45 17.82 -6.17
CA LYS A 27 8.25 18.41 -7.49
C LYS A 27 6.85 18.12 -8.08
N SER A 28 6.32 16.93 -7.84
CA SER A 28 4.97 16.53 -8.28
C SER A 28 3.87 17.29 -7.53
N ALA A 29 4.00 17.44 -6.22
CA ALA A 29 3.05 18.19 -5.38
C ALA A 29 3.04 19.67 -5.78
N LEU A 30 4.23 20.27 -5.95
CA LEU A 30 4.38 21.65 -6.40
C LEU A 30 3.76 21.88 -7.79
N LYS A 31 4.02 20.99 -8.75
CA LYS A 31 3.43 21.06 -10.10
C LYS A 31 1.90 20.97 -10.07
N LYS A 32 1.35 20.14 -9.18
CA LYS A 32 -0.09 20.03 -8.97
C LYS A 32 -0.69 21.29 -8.36
N ALA A 33 0.00 21.91 -7.40
CA ALA A 33 -0.40 23.17 -6.77
C ALA A 33 -0.39 24.34 -7.77
N LEU A 34 0.63 24.44 -8.62
CA LEU A 34 0.69 25.40 -9.72
C LEU A 34 -0.48 25.21 -10.71
N LYS A 35 -0.77 23.96 -11.08
CA LYS A 35 -1.91 23.66 -11.99
C LYS A 35 -3.25 24.01 -11.37
N LYS A 36 -3.39 23.97 -10.04
CA LYS A 36 -4.60 24.35 -9.31
C LYS A 36 -4.69 25.84 -9.00
N GLY A 37 -3.68 26.63 -9.37
CA GLY A 37 -3.64 28.08 -9.11
C GLY A 37 -3.41 28.45 -7.65
N TYR A 38 -2.88 27.56 -6.81
CA TYR A 38 -2.63 27.79 -5.38
C TYR A 38 -1.39 28.64 -5.11
N ILE A 39 -0.63 28.97 -6.13
CA ILE A 39 0.62 29.72 -6.01
C ILE A 39 0.53 30.99 -6.83
N LYS A 40 0.75 32.14 -6.20
CA LYS A 40 0.80 33.44 -6.86
C LYS A 40 2.21 34.03 -6.73
N VAL A 41 2.62 34.80 -7.74
CA VAL A 41 3.83 35.64 -7.75
C VAL A 41 3.37 37.06 -7.99
N ASP A 42 3.73 37.95 -7.08
CA ASP A 42 3.30 39.35 -7.10
C ASP A 42 1.79 39.50 -7.34
N GLY A 43 1.00 38.62 -6.66
CA GLY A 43 -0.44 38.58 -6.76
C GLY A 43 -1.01 37.88 -7.99
N VAL A 44 -0.20 37.51 -8.99
CA VAL A 44 -0.64 36.84 -10.24
C VAL A 44 -0.52 35.32 -10.11
N ILE A 45 -1.55 34.57 -10.54
CA ILE A 45 -1.52 33.11 -10.54
C ILE A 45 -0.36 32.62 -11.40
N ALA A 46 0.46 31.79 -10.81
CA ALA A 46 1.64 31.26 -11.45
C ALA A 46 1.39 29.91 -12.13
N SER A 47 2.07 29.68 -13.24
CA SER A 47 2.10 28.43 -14.00
C SER A 47 3.45 27.73 -13.88
N THR A 48 3.57 26.54 -14.46
CA THR A 48 4.86 25.83 -14.55
C THR A 48 5.89 26.57 -15.45
N ALA A 49 5.43 27.51 -16.26
CA ALA A 49 6.27 28.34 -17.14
C ALA A 49 6.69 29.69 -16.52
N THR A 50 6.13 30.05 -15.34
CA THR A 50 6.48 31.30 -14.68
C THR A 50 7.94 31.26 -14.23
N LEU A 51 8.72 32.26 -14.63
CA LEU A 51 10.12 32.44 -14.21
C LEU A 51 10.17 33.25 -12.93
N ILE A 52 11.23 33.10 -12.15
CA ILE A 52 11.56 33.85 -10.95
C ILE A 52 12.94 34.44 -11.17
N SER A 53 13.05 35.76 -11.05
CA SER A 53 14.29 36.51 -11.28
C SER A 53 14.96 36.93 -9.97
N GLY A 54 14.21 36.89 -8.85
CA GLY A 54 14.64 37.30 -7.53
C GLY A 54 13.96 38.61 -7.09
N GLY A 55 13.47 38.61 -5.84
CA GLY A 55 12.76 39.76 -5.25
C GLY A 55 11.24 39.70 -5.33
N GLU A 56 10.67 38.76 -6.09
CA GLU A 56 9.23 38.61 -6.21
C GLU A 56 8.61 38.06 -4.91
N GLN A 57 7.40 38.49 -4.61
CA GLN A 57 6.61 37.99 -3.49
C GLN A 57 5.85 36.73 -3.91
N ILE A 58 6.15 35.60 -3.27
CA ILE A 58 5.42 34.37 -3.52
C ILE A 58 4.41 34.15 -2.40
N SER A 59 3.13 34.05 -2.77
CA SER A 59 2.04 33.75 -1.85
C SER A 59 1.41 32.38 -2.16
N LEU A 60 1.04 31.67 -1.10
CA LEU A 60 0.27 30.42 -1.18
C LEU A 60 -1.18 30.72 -0.82
N ASP A 61 -2.06 30.58 -1.77
CA ASP A 61 -3.49 30.71 -1.59
C ASP A 61 -4.09 29.30 -1.69
N ILE A 62 -3.89 28.55 -0.62
CA ILE A 62 -4.42 27.19 -0.52
C ILE A 62 -5.83 27.35 0.05
N PRO A 63 -6.88 27.11 -0.73
CA PRO A 63 -8.23 27.09 -0.17
C PRO A 63 -8.23 26.11 0.99
N LEU A 64 -8.82 26.48 2.12
CA LEU A 64 -9.26 25.54 3.14
C LEU A 64 -10.35 24.66 2.48
N GLU A 65 -9.94 23.85 1.49
CA GLU A 65 -10.80 22.78 1.02
C GLU A 65 -11.00 21.88 2.24
N THR A 66 -12.14 22.01 2.90
CA THR A 66 -12.80 20.85 3.47
C THR A 66 -12.95 19.89 2.30
N THR A 67 -11.89 19.17 1.96
CA THR A 67 -11.96 18.06 1.03
C THR A 67 -12.82 17.03 1.73
N THR A 68 -14.13 17.17 1.58
CA THR A 68 -15.05 16.07 1.75
C THR A 68 -14.65 15.05 0.68
N LYS A 69 -13.55 14.34 0.95
CA LYS A 69 -13.20 13.17 0.14
C LYS A 69 -14.46 12.34 0.11
N ARG A 70 -14.94 12.07 -1.11
CA ARG A 70 -16.11 11.23 -1.33
C ARG A 70 -15.93 9.96 -0.50
N SER A 71 -16.57 9.84 0.64
CA SER A 71 -16.54 8.65 1.48
C SER A 71 -17.70 7.74 1.10
N PHE A 72 -17.51 6.43 1.10
CA PHE A 72 -18.59 5.48 0.91
C PHE A 72 -18.65 4.48 2.06
N ALA A 73 -19.86 3.97 2.32
CA ALA A 73 -20.06 3.01 3.38
C ALA A 73 -19.52 1.64 2.96
N LEU A 74 -18.45 1.21 3.60
CA LEU A 74 -17.93 -0.14 3.59
C LEU A 74 -17.46 -0.44 5.01
N PRO A 75 -18.16 -1.29 5.78
CA PRO A 75 -17.70 -1.71 7.10
C PRO A 75 -16.35 -2.41 6.99
N LEU A 76 -15.37 -1.96 7.76
CA LEU A 76 -14.03 -2.53 7.83
C LEU A 76 -13.77 -3.04 9.24
N ASN A 77 -13.10 -4.18 9.37
CA ASN A 77 -12.59 -4.64 10.65
C ASN A 77 -11.28 -3.90 10.96
N VAL A 78 -11.25 -3.14 12.05
CA VAL A 78 -10.08 -2.44 12.56
C VAL A 78 -9.39 -3.38 13.55
N LEU A 79 -8.14 -3.77 13.23
CA LEU A 79 -7.36 -4.71 14.03
C LEU A 79 -6.53 -3.99 15.10
N PHE A 80 -6.15 -2.75 14.81
CA PHE A 80 -5.41 -1.88 15.72
C PHE A 80 -5.67 -0.42 15.32
N GLU A 81 -5.75 0.48 16.28
CA GLU A 81 -5.85 1.92 16.05
C GLU A 81 -5.30 2.70 17.24
N ASP A 82 -4.54 3.77 16.94
CA ASP A 82 -4.15 4.83 17.87
C ASP A 82 -4.24 6.19 17.18
N ASP A 83 -3.69 7.25 17.78
CA ASP A 83 -3.69 8.59 17.18
C ASP A 83 -2.81 8.73 15.93
N TYR A 84 -1.80 7.89 15.75
CA TYR A 84 -0.82 7.97 14.65
C TYR A 84 -1.20 7.09 13.47
N LEU A 85 -1.65 5.87 13.74
CA LEU A 85 -1.84 4.85 12.71
C LEU A 85 -3.01 3.93 13.02
N ALA A 86 -3.45 3.21 11.99
CA ALA A 86 -4.38 2.10 12.14
C ALA A 86 -3.96 0.93 11.27
N VAL A 87 -4.40 -0.26 11.67
CA VAL A 87 -4.26 -1.50 10.91
C VAL A 87 -5.64 -2.09 10.70
N ILE A 88 -5.98 -2.34 9.43
CA ILE A 88 -7.31 -2.79 9.05
C ILE A 88 -7.27 -4.07 8.24
N HIS A 89 -8.34 -4.84 8.29
CA HIS A 89 -8.61 -5.93 7.35
C HIS A 89 -9.16 -5.38 6.04
N LYS A 90 -8.49 -5.65 4.93
CA LYS A 90 -8.98 -5.38 3.59
C LYS A 90 -9.74 -6.60 3.05
N PRO A 91 -11.02 -6.50 2.69
CA PRO A 91 -11.73 -7.57 2.00
C PRO A 91 -11.23 -7.74 0.55
N ALA A 92 -11.50 -8.90 -0.06
CA ALA A 92 -11.30 -9.09 -1.49
C ALA A 92 -12.26 -8.21 -2.31
N GLY A 93 -11.87 -7.89 -3.55
CA GLY A 93 -12.76 -7.19 -4.48
C GLY A 93 -12.78 -5.67 -4.34
N ILE A 94 -11.79 -5.08 -3.63
CA ILE A 94 -11.62 -3.64 -3.56
C ILE A 94 -10.15 -3.24 -3.78
N GLU A 95 -9.92 -2.16 -4.51
CA GLU A 95 -8.61 -1.53 -4.65
C GLU A 95 -8.25 -0.76 -3.37
N VAL A 96 -6.98 -0.77 -2.98
CA VAL A 96 -6.53 -0.02 -1.80
C VAL A 96 -6.68 1.49 -2.05
N SER A 97 -6.20 1.98 -3.18
CA SER A 97 -6.26 3.40 -3.58
C SER A 97 -6.30 3.51 -5.10
N GLY A 98 -6.63 4.68 -5.62
CA GLY A 98 -6.70 4.93 -7.06
C GLY A 98 -7.77 5.98 -7.41
N ASN A 99 -8.06 6.11 -8.70
CA ASN A 99 -9.00 7.12 -9.20
C ASN A 99 -10.47 6.71 -9.08
N LYS A 100 -10.75 5.44 -8.76
CA LYS A 100 -12.12 4.97 -8.58
C LYS A 100 -12.73 5.50 -7.29
N PHE A 101 -14.06 5.67 -7.30
CA PHE A 101 -14.79 6.06 -6.08
C PHE A 101 -14.72 4.97 -4.99
N LYS A 102 -14.95 3.71 -5.37
CA LYS A 102 -14.93 2.57 -4.45
C LYS A 102 -13.49 2.08 -4.24
N THR A 103 -12.78 2.71 -3.31
CA THR A 103 -11.44 2.28 -2.84
C THR A 103 -11.43 2.17 -1.34
N LEU A 104 -10.52 1.36 -0.79
CA LEU A 104 -10.31 1.27 0.64
C LEU A 104 -10.02 2.64 1.25
N ALA A 105 -9.14 3.44 0.63
CA ALA A 105 -8.80 4.78 1.07
C ALA A 105 -10.01 5.70 1.24
N ASN A 106 -11.03 5.57 0.39
CA ASN A 106 -12.25 6.36 0.49
C ASN A 106 -13.24 5.81 1.55
N ALA A 107 -13.05 4.58 2.02
CA ALA A 107 -13.85 4.02 3.11
C ALA A 107 -13.27 4.34 4.50
N LEU A 108 -11.96 4.59 4.62
CA LEU A 108 -11.27 4.80 5.89
C LEU A 108 -11.92 5.87 6.78
N PRO A 109 -12.30 7.07 6.27
CA PRO A 109 -12.85 8.13 7.14
C PRO A 109 -14.16 7.79 7.85
N ARG A 110 -14.83 6.71 7.46
CA ARG A 110 -16.05 6.21 8.11
C ARG A 110 -15.80 5.06 9.08
N ASN A 111 -14.58 4.57 9.16
CA ASN A 111 -14.23 3.40 9.94
C ASN A 111 -13.15 3.69 10.99
N LEU A 112 -12.47 4.82 10.89
CA LEU A 112 -11.38 5.21 11.79
C LEU A 112 -11.74 6.52 12.49
N GLU A 113 -11.37 6.61 13.76
CA GLU A 113 -11.50 7.84 14.54
C GLU A 113 -10.54 8.92 14.03
N PRO A 114 -10.92 10.19 13.99
CA PRO A 114 -9.99 11.28 13.69
C PRO A 114 -8.86 11.32 14.71
N SER A 115 -7.63 11.59 14.25
CA SER A 115 -6.50 11.82 15.15
C SER A 115 -6.68 13.14 15.91
N SER A 116 -6.28 13.18 17.17
CA SER A 116 -6.25 14.39 18.01
C SER A 116 -4.99 15.23 17.82
N LEU A 117 -4.02 14.76 17.06
CA LEU A 117 -2.72 15.40 16.88
C LEU A 117 -2.79 16.59 15.93
N TYR A 118 -1.87 17.55 16.11
CA TYR A 118 -1.85 18.82 15.37
C TYR A 118 -1.69 18.66 13.85
N ASP A 119 -1.05 17.58 13.39
CA ASP A 119 -0.84 17.25 11.98
C ASP A 119 -1.79 16.16 11.48
N ALA A 120 -2.94 16.01 12.15
CA ALA A 120 -4.00 15.11 11.74
C ALA A 120 -4.39 15.31 10.27
N THR A 121 -4.61 14.23 9.56
CA THR A 121 -5.02 14.27 8.16
C THR A 121 -6.05 13.18 7.87
N ILE A 122 -6.63 13.21 6.68
CA ILE A 122 -7.48 12.12 6.23
C ILE A 122 -6.65 10.83 6.21
N PRO A 123 -7.09 9.74 6.87
CA PRO A 123 -6.37 8.49 6.93
C PRO A 123 -5.98 7.97 5.54
N GLN A 124 -4.73 7.53 5.37
CA GLN A 124 -4.20 7.06 4.09
C GLN A 124 -3.47 5.72 4.24
N PRO A 125 -3.74 4.74 3.35
CA PRO A 125 -2.95 3.53 3.28
C PRO A 125 -1.51 3.87 2.88
N VAL A 126 -0.53 3.27 3.56
CA VAL A 126 0.91 3.48 3.27
C VAL A 126 1.50 2.36 2.41
N HIS A 127 0.75 1.32 2.14
CA HIS A 127 1.10 0.27 1.18
C HIS A 127 -0.17 -0.27 0.49
N ARG A 128 0.01 -1.24 -0.37
CA ARG A 128 -1.12 -1.81 -1.11
C ARG A 128 -1.12 -3.33 -1.11
N LEU A 129 -2.32 -3.89 -1.21
CA LEU A 129 -2.59 -5.27 -1.60
C LEU A 129 -3.27 -5.28 -2.97
N ASP A 130 -3.19 -6.41 -3.66
CA ASP A 130 -3.90 -6.60 -4.92
C ASP A 130 -5.41 -6.62 -4.70
N TYR A 131 -6.18 -6.36 -5.75
CA TYR A 131 -7.64 -6.33 -5.73
C TYR A 131 -8.26 -7.57 -5.10
N ALA A 132 -7.76 -8.76 -5.45
CA ALA A 132 -8.28 -10.04 -4.98
C ALA A 132 -7.66 -10.51 -3.65
N THR A 133 -6.55 -9.92 -3.19
CA THR A 133 -5.88 -10.27 -1.94
C THR A 133 -6.64 -9.71 -0.75
N THR A 134 -6.80 -10.53 0.30
CA THR A 134 -7.38 -10.13 1.59
C THR A 134 -6.30 -9.87 2.63
N GLY A 135 -6.65 -9.26 3.76
CA GLY A 135 -5.78 -9.16 4.94
C GLY A 135 -5.32 -7.76 5.26
N ILE A 136 -4.24 -7.67 5.98
CA ILE A 136 -3.78 -6.48 6.69
C ILE A 136 -3.33 -5.36 5.76
N VAL A 137 -3.85 -4.14 6.00
CA VAL A 137 -3.37 -2.89 5.42
C VAL A 137 -3.06 -1.89 6.53
N LEU A 138 -1.85 -1.34 6.51
CA LEU A 138 -1.38 -0.29 7.41
C LEU A 138 -1.77 1.09 6.88
N VAL A 139 -2.25 1.94 7.78
CA VAL A 139 -2.83 3.26 7.50
C VAL A 139 -2.18 4.29 8.40
N GLY A 140 -1.77 5.44 7.86
CA GLY A 140 -1.35 6.60 8.64
C GLY A 140 -2.51 7.57 8.82
N LYS A 141 -2.64 8.17 10.01
CA LYS A 141 -3.69 9.12 10.40
C LYS A 141 -3.18 10.56 10.47
N THR A 142 -1.86 10.76 10.51
CA THR A 142 -1.22 12.07 10.53
C THR A 142 -0.22 12.22 9.39
N ALA A 143 0.12 13.46 9.03
CA ALA A 143 1.12 13.70 7.99
C ALA A 143 2.50 13.15 8.36
N SER A 144 2.90 13.27 9.63
CA SER A 144 4.16 12.70 10.13
C SER A 144 4.15 11.18 10.13
N SER A 145 3.04 10.53 10.55
CA SER A 145 2.95 9.08 10.56
C SER A 145 2.99 8.48 9.16
N ILE A 146 2.31 9.08 8.18
CA ILE A 146 2.37 8.64 6.78
C ILE A 146 3.82 8.68 6.28
N ARG A 147 4.57 9.75 6.55
CA ARG A 147 5.99 9.84 6.16
C ARG A 147 6.86 8.80 6.85
N ALA A 148 6.70 8.65 8.17
CA ALA A 148 7.48 7.69 8.96
C ALA A 148 7.21 6.23 8.53
N LEU A 149 5.94 5.87 8.33
CA LEU A 149 5.55 4.52 7.89
C LEU A 149 6.05 4.22 6.46
N ASN A 150 5.96 5.18 5.53
CA ASN A 150 6.54 5.02 4.20
C ASN A 150 8.04 4.77 4.28
N LYS A 151 8.77 5.49 5.14
CA LYS A 151 10.20 5.29 5.36
C LYS A 151 10.50 3.88 5.89
N LEU A 152 9.71 3.36 6.82
CA LEU A 152 9.87 1.97 7.30
C LEU A 152 9.71 0.94 6.17
N PHE A 153 8.77 1.16 5.22
CA PHE A 153 8.63 0.30 4.04
C PHE A 153 9.84 0.41 3.09
N GLU A 154 10.34 1.62 2.84
CA GLU A 154 11.52 1.87 2.00
C GLU A 154 12.77 1.19 2.59
N GLU A 155 12.96 1.31 3.90
CA GLU A 155 14.06 0.71 4.67
C GLU A 155 13.88 -0.78 4.95
N LYS A 156 12.76 -1.39 4.51
CA LYS A 156 12.40 -2.79 4.74
C LYS A 156 12.36 -3.17 6.24
N LYS A 157 11.94 -2.25 7.09
CA LYS A 157 11.80 -2.43 8.55
C LYS A 157 10.42 -2.93 8.98
N ILE A 158 9.60 -3.34 8.03
CA ILE A 158 8.30 -3.97 8.28
C ILE A 158 8.34 -5.40 7.75
N ASP A 159 8.35 -6.35 8.67
CA ASP A 159 8.21 -7.76 8.32
C ASP A 159 6.75 -8.08 7.99
N LYS A 160 6.57 -8.86 6.94
CA LYS A 160 5.26 -9.19 6.38
C LYS A 160 5.14 -10.69 6.23
N THR A 161 4.10 -11.25 6.79
CA THR A 161 3.77 -12.66 6.59
C THR A 161 2.47 -12.79 5.82
N TYR A 162 2.48 -13.67 4.83
CA TYR A 162 1.29 -14.02 4.05
C TYR A 162 1.04 -15.51 4.15
N TYR A 163 -0.21 -15.91 3.98
CA TYR A 163 -0.57 -17.30 3.71
C TYR A 163 -1.22 -17.42 2.33
N ALA A 164 -0.87 -18.49 1.64
CA ALA A 164 -1.51 -18.86 0.38
C ALA A 164 -1.85 -20.35 0.37
N ILE A 165 -2.82 -20.72 -0.46
CA ILE A 165 -3.00 -22.10 -0.88
C ILE A 165 -2.40 -22.24 -2.26
N THR A 166 -1.43 -23.15 -2.42
CA THR A 166 -0.78 -23.43 -3.70
C THR A 166 -1.15 -24.80 -4.23
N ILE A 167 -0.90 -25.02 -5.53
CA ILE A 167 -1.23 -26.24 -6.26
C ILE A 167 0.05 -27.06 -6.51
N GLY A 168 -0.09 -28.39 -6.49
CA GLY A 168 0.97 -29.34 -6.85
C GLY A 168 1.89 -29.72 -5.71
N THR A 169 2.82 -30.64 -5.96
CA THR A 169 3.76 -31.14 -4.96
C THR A 169 4.92 -30.17 -4.75
N MET A 170 4.99 -29.50 -3.60
CA MET A 170 6.03 -28.52 -3.26
C MET A 170 7.12 -29.10 -2.37
N LYS A 171 8.35 -28.57 -2.49
CA LYS A 171 9.37 -28.72 -1.47
C LYS A 171 8.91 -28.02 -0.18
N ARG A 172 9.32 -28.54 0.98
CA ARG A 172 8.89 -28.03 2.28
C ARG A 172 9.17 -26.54 2.49
N ASN A 173 10.30 -26.05 2.03
CA ASN A 173 10.68 -24.65 2.09
C ASN A 173 11.57 -24.27 0.92
N GLY A 174 11.73 -22.98 0.69
CA GLY A 174 12.60 -22.47 -0.36
C GLY A 174 12.59 -20.96 -0.45
N ARG A 175 13.48 -20.50 -1.33
CA ARG A 175 13.62 -19.08 -1.70
C ARG A 175 13.40 -18.91 -3.19
N ILE A 176 12.67 -17.87 -3.56
CA ILE A 176 12.41 -17.51 -4.95
C ILE A 176 12.99 -16.13 -5.21
N GLU A 177 13.93 -16.05 -6.17
CA GLU A 177 14.68 -14.83 -6.51
C GLU A 177 14.47 -14.39 -7.97
N THR A 178 13.43 -14.90 -8.61
CA THR A 178 13.06 -14.51 -9.97
C THR A 178 12.77 -13.02 -10.05
N ALA A 179 13.48 -12.31 -10.93
CA ALA A 179 13.24 -10.90 -11.16
C ALA A 179 11.81 -10.64 -11.66
N ILE A 180 11.20 -9.56 -11.19
CA ILE A 180 9.83 -9.17 -11.58
C ILE A 180 9.90 -7.85 -12.33
N ASP A 181 9.43 -7.87 -13.58
CA ASP A 181 9.45 -6.71 -14.48
C ASP A 181 10.87 -6.06 -14.54
N GLY A 182 11.90 -6.92 -14.65
CA GLY A 182 13.31 -6.55 -14.74
C GLY A 182 13.95 -6.05 -13.42
N LYS A 183 13.23 -6.14 -12.28
CA LYS A 183 13.71 -5.67 -10.98
C LYS A 183 13.96 -6.84 -10.04
N PRO A 184 15.04 -6.83 -9.24
CA PRO A 184 15.31 -7.85 -8.23
C PRO A 184 14.10 -8.01 -7.29
N ALA A 185 13.71 -9.26 -7.06
CA ALA A 185 12.62 -9.61 -6.17
C ALA A 185 12.97 -10.89 -5.41
N GLN A 186 12.58 -10.98 -4.15
CA GLN A 186 12.87 -12.12 -3.29
C GLN A 186 11.69 -12.44 -2.38
N SER A 187 11.35 -13.73 -2.29
CA SER A 187 10.34 -14.25 -1.36
C SER A 187 10.82 -15.59 -0.79
N ASP A 188 10.73 -15.75 0.51
CA ASP A 188 10.92 -17.03 1.19
C ASP A 188 9.57 -17.70 1.42
N TYR A 189 9.52 -19.03 1.42
CA TYR A 189 8.30 -19.78 1.68
C TYR A 189 8.55 -21.03 2.53
N GLU A 190 7.53 -21.44 3.28
CA GLU A 190 7.47 -22.69 4.01
C GLU A 190 6.08 -23.33 3.86
N VAL A 191 6.05 -24.63 3.52
CA VAL A 191 4.83 -25.43 3.45
C VAL A 191 4.46 -25.91 4.85
N MET A 192 3.36 -25.39 5.37
CA MET A 192 2.86 -25.70 6.72
C MET A 192 2.03 -26.98 6.75
N LYS A 193 1.25 -27.24 5.68
CA LYS A 193 0.36 -28.38 5.57
C LYS A 193 0.12 -28.71 4.11
N SER A 194 -0.02 -29.99 3.78
CA SER A 194 -0.39 -30.45 2.44
C SER A 194 -1.49 -31.50 2.55
N VAL A 195 -2.44 -31.47 1.59
CA VAL A 195 -3.50 -32.47 1.44
C VAL A 195 -3.59 -32.89 -0.02
N PRO A 196 -3.87 -34.17 -0.30
CA PRO A 196 -4.09 -34.64 -1.66
C PRO A 196 -5.37 -34.04 -2.24
N SER A 197 -5.41 -33.88 -3.55
CA SER A 197 -6.54 -33.40 -4.31
C SER A 197 -6.57 -34.06 -5.68
N ASP A 198 -7.69 -34.70 -6.03
CA ASP A 198 -7.85 -35.42 -7.31
C ASP A 198 -7.65 -34.47 -8.50
N ARG A 199 -8.07 -33.21 -8.36
CA ARG A 199 -7.98 -32.21 -9.43
C ARG A 199 -6.61 -31.52 -9.49
N PHE A 200 -6.01 -31.25 -8.33
CA PHE A 200 -4.83 -30.37 -8.22
C PHE A 200 -3.55 -31.12 -7.83
N GLY A 201 -3.60 -32.44 -7.67
CA GLY A 201 -2.53 -33.26 -7.13
C GLY A 201 -2.39 -33.06 -5.63
N PHE A 202 -1.86 -31.93 -5.21
CA PHE A 202 -1.80 -31.48 -3.81
C PHE A 202 -2.26 -30.03 -3.69
N LEU A 203 -2.83 -29.71 -2.53
CA LEU A 203 -3.08 -28.35 -2.07
C LEU A 203 -2.26 -28.10 -0.83
N ASN A 204 -1.47 -27.03 -0.83
CA ASN A 204 -0.53 -26.72 0.26
C ASN A 204 -0.91 -25.40 0.90
N LEU A 205 -0.98 -25.37 2.23
CA LEU A 205 -0.94 -24.13 3.02
C LEU A 205 0.51 -23.67 3.11
N VAL A 206 0.81 -22.53 2.53
CA VAL A 206 2.16 -21.98 2.43
C VAL A 206 2.25 -20.68 3.19
N ASN A 207 3.22 -20.61 4.11
CA ASN A 207 3.66 -19.38 4.76
C ASN A 207 4.67 -18.67 3.86
N LEU A 208 4.53 -17.34 3.66
CA LEU A 208 5.28 -16.58 2.68
C LEU A 208 5.83 -15.30 3.31
N HIS A 209 7.13 -15.04 3.12
CA HIS A 209 7.83 -13.86 3.61
C HIS A 209 8.45 -13.08 2.45
N PRO A 210 7.74 -12.10 1.84
CA PRO A 210 8.30 -11.29 0.78
C PRO A 210 9.33 -10.29 1.33
N LYS A 211 10.59 -10.40 0.89
CA LYS A 211 11.69 -9.47 1.24
C LYS A 211 11.67 -8.20 0.39
N THR A 212 10.91 -8.19 -0.69
CA THR A 212 10.66 -7.05 -1.57
C THR A 212 9.15 -6.89 -1.78
N GLY A 213 8.71 -5.78 -2.41
CA GLY A 213 7.29 -5.46 -2.60
C GLY A 213 6.97 -5.13 -4.06
N LYS A 214 7.20 -6.05 -5.02
CA LYS A 214 6.88 -5.83 -6.43
C LYS A 214 5.42 -6.17 -6.72
N ARG A 215 4.87 -5.60 -7.80
CA ARG A 215 3.49 -5.87 -8.22
C ARG A 215 3.27 -7.36 -8.45
N HIS A 216 2.24 -7.93 -7.80
CA HIS A 216 1.87 -9.35 -7.87
C HIS A 216 3.02 -10.31 -7.49
N GLN A 217 3.97 -9.88 -6.66
CA GLN A 217 5.23 -10.61 -6.42
C GLN A 217 5.01 -12.07 -6.02
N LEU A 218 4.24 -12.32 -4.95
CA LEU A 218 4.00 -13.68 -4.45
C LEU A 218 3.29 -14.55 -5.48
N ARG A 219 2.37 -13.99 -6.24
CA ARG A 219 1.63 -14.67 -7.30
C ARG A 219 2.55 -15.09 -8.45
N LYS A 220 3.37 -14.13 -8.95
CA LYS A 220 4.36 -14.38 -10.01
C LYS A 220 5.44 -15.37 -9.56
N HIS A 221 5.96 -15.22 -8.34
CA HIS A 221 6.99 -16.09 -7.79
C HIS A 221 6.51 -17.54 -7.68
N LEU A 222 5.35 -17.78 -7.06
CA LEU A 222 4.81 -19.13 -6.91
C LEU A 222 4.47 -19.75 -8.27
N PHE A 223 3.94 -18.96 -9.20
CA PHE A 223 3.72 -19.41 -10.58
C PHE A 223 5.03 -19.78 -11.29
N SER A 224 6.11 -18.99 -11.13
CA SER A 224 7.40 -19.22 -11.79
C SER A 224 8.08 -20.52 -11.39
N ILE A 225 7.76 -21.04 -10.19
CA ILE A 225 8.26 -22.34 -9.71
C ILE A 225 7.27 -23.50 -9.92
N GLY A 226 6.20 -23.29 -10.72
CA GLY A 226 5.19 -24.30 -11.07
C GLY A 226 4.12 -24.55 -10.00
N HIS A 227 4.01 -23.71 -8.97
CA HIS A 227 3.07 -23.85 -7.86
C HIS A 227 2.17 -22.63 -7.72
N PRO A 228 1.29 -22.34 -8.69
CA PRO A 228 0.42 -21.17 -8.65
C PRO A 228 -0.50 -21.17 -7.43
N ILE A 229 -0.95 -19.98 -7.06
CA ILE A 229 -1.92 -19.82 -5.98
C ILE A 229 -3.31 -20.27 -6.45
N LEU A 230 -3.99 -21.06 -5.65
CA LEU A 230 -5.34 -21.53 -5.90
C LEU A 230 -6.29 -20.34 -6.12
N GLY A 231 -7.06 -20.39 -7.21
CA GLY A 231 -8.03 -19.34 -7.57
C GLY A 231 -7.41 -18.11 -8.22
N ASP A 232 -6.09 -18.10 -8.49
CA ASP A 232 -5.49 -17.07 -9.32
C ASP A 232 -5.98 -17.19 -10.76
N LYS A 233 -6.39 -16.06 -11.37
CA LYS A 233 -6.90 -16.04 -12.75
C LYS A 233 -5.83 -15.57 -13.75
N ASP A 234 -4.85 -14.83 -13.27
CA ASP A 234 -3.82 -14.21 -14.11
C ASP A 234 -2.55 -15.08 -14.17
N TYR A 235 -2.28 -15.81 -13.08
CA TYR A 235 -1.09 -16.67 -12.93
C TYR A 235 -1.56 -18.07 -12.55
N ALA A 236 -2.01 -18.83 -13.53
CA ALA A 236 -2.57 -20.17 -13.36
C ALA A 236 -1.99 -21.13 -14.40
N LEU A 237 -2.03 -22.43 -14.09
CA LEU A 237 -1.77 -23.49 -15.05
C LEU A 237 -3.06 -23.83 -15.81
N ASP A 238 -2.92 -24.19 -17.08
CA ASP A 238 -4.06 -24.55 -17.93
C ASP A 238 -4.89 -25.69 -17.31
N GLY A 239 -6.20 -25.52 -17.33
CA GLY A 239 -7.13 -26.49 -16.74
C GLY A 239 -7.25 -26.45 -15.20
N LEU A 240 -6.35 -25.77 -14.49
CA LEU A 240 -6.31 -25.75 -13.02
C LEU A 240 -6.87 -24.46 -12.38
N ILE A 241 -7.60 -23.66 -13.12
CA ILE A 241 -8.24 -22.44 -12.59
C ILE A 241 -9.47 -22.81 -11.76
N LEU A 242 -9.46 -22.49 -10.46
CA LEU A 242 -10.63 -22.60 -9.61
C LEU A 242 -11.52 -21.36 -9.78
N LYS A 243 -12.67 -21.54 -10.45
CA LYS A 243 -13.62 -20.44 -10.69
C LYS A 243 -14.54 -20.19 -9.48
N GLY A 244 -14.91 -18.92 -9.26
CA GLY A 244 -15.96 -18.53 -8.31
C GLY A 244 -15.56 -18.48 -6.83
N LYS A 245 -14.38 -18.94 -6.42
CA LYS A 245 -13.93 -18.99 -5.01
C LYS A 245 -12.93 -17.86 -4.64
N GLY A 246 -12.51 -17.07 -5.63
CA GLY A 246 -11.53 -16.00 -5.44
C GLY A 246 -10.11 -16.50 -5.20
N LEU A 247 -9.18 -15.58 -5.00
CA LEU A 247 -7.76 -15.83 -4.77
C LEU A 247 -7.53 -16.31 -3.32
N TYR A 248 -6.74 -17.37 -3.15
CA TYR A 248 -6.33 -17.88 -1.83
C TYR A 248 -4.98 -17.29 -1.43
N LEU A 249 -4.92 -15.96 -1.30
CA LEU A 249 -3.77 -15.20 -0.81
C LEU A 249 -4.25 -14.21 0.25
N HIS A 250 -3.60 -14.23 1.43
CA HIS A 250 -3.98 -13.45 2.58
C HIS A 250 -2.76 -12.83 3.26
N ALA A 251 -2.75 -11.52 3.43
CA ALA A 251 -1.76 -10.78 4.22
C ALA A 251 -2.07 -11.00 5.71
N TYR A 252 -1.32 -11.87 6.36
CA TYR A 252 -1.63 -12.40 7.68
C TYR A 252 -1.10 -11.53 8.82
N SER A 253 0.16 -11.09 8.74
CA SER A 253 0.74 -10.28 9.81
C SER A 253 1.66 -9.18 9.31
N LEU A 254 1.76 -8.14 10.14
CA LEU A 254 2.80 -7.10 10.08
C LEU A 254 3.52 -7.05 11.42
N GLU A 255 4.85 -6.94 11.37
CA GLU A 255 5.70 -6.78 12.54
C GLU A 255 6.69 -5.63 12.30
N PHE A 256 6.69 -4.64 13.18
CA PHE A 256 7.53 -3.45 13.08
C PHE A 256 7.58 -2.68 14.41
N GLU A 257 8.57 -1.80 14.58
CA GLU A 257 8.62 -0.84 15.69
C GLU A 257 7.72 0.36 15.38
N HIS A 258 6.82 0.71 16.29
CA HIS A 258 5.97 1.89 16.15
C HIS A 258 6.84 3.16 16.06
N PRO A 259 6.72 3.99 14.99
CA PRO A 259 7.69 5.06 14.70
C PRO A 259 7.75 6.17 15.76
N PHE A 260 6.71 6.33 16.58
CA PHE A 260 6.61 7.38 17.60
C PHE A 260 6.73 6.82 19.02
N THR A 261 5.98 5.81 19.38
CA THR A 261 6.00 5.22 20.74
C THR A 261 7.17 4.27 20.98
N LYS A 262 7.83 3.82 19.90
CA LYS A 262 8.95 2.85 19.91
C LYS A 262 8.58 1.45 20.41
N ASN A 263 7.31 1.20 20.65
CA ASN A 263 6.84 -0.11 21.04
C ASN A 263 6.88 -1.08 19.85
N PRO A 264 7.29 -2.34 20.05
CA PRO A 264 7.14 -3.36 19.02
C PRO A 264 5.66 -3.65 18.79
N LEU A 265 5.24 -3.68 17.54
CA LEU A 265 3.90 -4.04 17.12
C LEU A 265 3.97 -5.35 16.32
N HIS A 266 3.20 -6.34 16.75
CA HIS A 266 2.94 -7.55 16.01
C HIS A 266 1.42 -7.71 15.87
N ILE A 267 0.90 -7.41 14.70
CA ILE A 267 -0.54 -7.42 14.44
C ILE A 267 -0.84 -8.54 13.45
N THR A 268 -1.81 -9.37 13.80
CA THR A 268 -2.24 -10.52 13.01
C THR A 268 -3.70 -10.40 12.60
N ASP A 269 -4.03 -10.98 11.45
CA ASP A 269 -5.40 -11.13 10.94
C ASP A 269 -5.72 -12.62 10.81
N GLY A 270 -6.89 -13.03 11.26
CA GLY A 270 -7.30 -14.43 11.17
C GLY A 270 -7.36 -14.94 9.72
N LEU A 271 -6.91 -16.18 9.50
CA LEU A 271 -7.05 -16.78 8.17
C LEU A 271 -8.53 -16.87 7.77
N PRO A 272 -8.89 -16.49 6.55
CA PRO A 272 -10.25 -16.62 6.05
C PRO A 272 -10.75 -18.06 6.16
N GLU A 273 -12.00 -18.29 6.58
CA GLU A 273 -12.60 -19.63 6.76
C GLU A 273 -12.42 -20.55 5.54
N LYS A 274 -12.40 -19.97 4.33
CA LYS A 274 -12.19 -20.76 3.10
C LYS A 274 -10.86 -21.52 3.08
N PHE A 275 -9.82 -21.02 3.79
CA PHE A 275 -8.52 -21.71 3.93
C PHE A 275 -8.68 -22.96 4.79
N GLY A 276 -9.37 -22.84 5.95
CA GLY A 276 -9.62 -23.96 6.84
C GLY A 276 -10.44 -25.07 6.18
N LYS A 277 -11.44 -24.73 5.39
CA LYS A 277 -12.32 -25.69 4.68
C LYS A 277 -11.56 -26.67 3.79
N ILE A 278 -10.39 -26.28 3.25
CA ILE A 278 -9.53 -27.15 2.44
C ILE A 278 -8.88 -28.26 3.30
N PHE A 279 -8.55 -27.94 4.55
CA PHE A 279 -7.79 -28.86 5.43
C PHE A 279 -8.64 -29.58 6.45
N HIS A 280 -9.92 -29.23 6.60
CA HIS A 280 -10.88 -29.83 7.55
C HIS A 280 -12.07 -30.53 6.88
N GLY A 281 -12.23 -30.41 5.55
CA GLY A 281 -13.32 -31.03 4.79
C GLY A 281 -12.84 -32.19 3.90
N LYS A 282 -13.73 -33.14 3.63
CA LYS A 282 -13.57 -34.13 2.55
C LYS A 282 -13.33 -33.36 1.25
N GLY A 283 -12.28 -33.73 0.51
CA GLY A 283 -11.69 -33.05 -0.64
C GLY A 283 -12.63 -32.22 -1.54
N VAL A 284 -12.09 -31.09 -1.99
CA VAL A 284 -12.66 -30.26 -3.08
C VAL A 284 -12.30 -30.88 -4.40
#